data_d60354361b4da6ba3aebee563a3216a4
#
_entry.id   d60354361b4da6ba3aebee563a3216a4
#
_cell.length_a   1.000
_cell.length_b   1.000
_cell.length_c   1.000
_cell.angle_alpha   90.00
_cell.angle_beta   90.00
_cell.angle_gamma   90.00
#
_symmetry.space_group_name_H-M   'P 1'
#
loop_
_entity.id
_entity.type
_entity.pdbx_description
1 polymer ?
#
loop_
_entity_poly.entity_id
_entity_poly.type
_entity_poly.pdbx_seq_one_letter_code
_entity_poly.pdbx_strand_id
1 'polypeptide(L)'
;MDNKKTITIIILGLVAIAGILLFLFLPSKSHLANIDFYVYDTNDNFHYEVNERLELLVNDTAAIKGKQLIWEMGNGDTLMRNTDVSYTYRKAGKYLITLKIDGKHSVLSLIHI
;
A
#
# COMPACT_ATOMS: atom_id res chain seq x y z
N MET A 1 -28.35 -3.11 -48.29
CA MET A 1 -28.18 -4.27 -48.04
C MET A 1 -27.17 -4.43 -46.94
N ASP A 2 -26.45 -4.55 -46.56
CA ASP A 2 -25.54 -5.06 -45.58
C ASP A 2 -25.46 -4.31 -44.25
N ASN A 3 -26.65 -3.91 -43.74
CA ASN A 3 -26.73 -3.32 -42.40
C ASN A 3 -26.18 -4.26 -41.33
N LYS A 4 -26.30 -5.57 -41.50
CA LYS A 4 -25.76 -6.57 -40.57
C LYS A 4 -24.25 -6.57 -40.53
N LYS A 5 -23.58 -6.45 -41.70
CA LYS A 5 -22.10 -6.36 -41.75
C LYS A 5 -21.57 -5.09 -41.13
N THR A 6 -22.23 -3.97 -41.40
CA THR A 6 -21.89 -2.67 -40.83
C THR A 6 -22.00 -2.67 -39.29
N ILE A 7 -23.08 -3.22 -38.75
CA ILE A 7 -23.32 -3.34 -37.31
C ILE A 7 -22.26 -4.24 -36.67
N THR A 8 -21.90 -5.36 -37.30
CA THR A 8 -20.84 -6.26 -36.77
C THR A 8 -19.50 -5.59 -36.68
N ILE A 9 -19.10 -4.79 -37.68
CA ILE A 9 -17.86 -4.03 -37.67
C ILE A 9 -17.84 -3.00 -36.54
N ILE A 10 -18.93 -2.30 -36.31
CA ILE A 10 -19.03 -1.31 -35.22
C ILE A 10 -18.92 -1.97 -33.86
N ILE A 11 -19.55 -3.11 -33.64
CA ILE A 11 -19.46 -3.86 -32.37
C ILE A 11 -18.03 -4.33 -32.11
N LEU A 12 -17.34 -4.85 -33.10
CA LEU A 12 -15.93 -5.26 -32.96
C LEU A 12 -15.00 -4.09 -32.65
N GLY A 13 -15.23 -2.93 -33.24
CA GLY A 13 -14.48 -1.72 -32.94
C GLY A 13 -14.66 -1.26 -31.50
N LEU A 14 -15.89 -1.28 -30.98
CA LEU A 14 -16.17 -0.91 -29.59
C LEU A 14 -15.52 -1.85 -28.58
N VAL A 15 -15.52 -3.15 -28.83
CA VAL A 15 -14.86 -4.14 -27.96
C VAL A 15 -13.35 -3.91 -27.93
N ALA A 16 -12.72 -3.62 -29.06
CA ALA A 16 -11.30 -3.32 -29.13
C ALA A 16 -10.93 -2.07 -28.34
N ILE A 17 -11.72 -1.00 -28.42
CA ILE A 17 -11.51 0.24 -27.66
C ILE A 17 -11.64 -0.03 -26.15
N ALA A 18 -12.65 -0.76 -25.73
CA ALA A 18 -12.84 -1.11 -24.32
C ALA A 18 -11.67 -1.93 -23.78
N GLY A 19 -11.13 -2.87 -24.56
CA GLY A 19 -9.95 -3.65 -24.18
C GLY A 19 -8.69 -2.79 -24.01
N ILE A 20 -8.48 -1.81 -24.89
CA ILE A 20 -7.35 -0.86 -24.78
C ILE A 20 -7.49 0.00 -23.54
N LEU A 21 -8.67 0.50 -23.22
CA LEU A 21 -8.90 1.32 -22.02
C LEU A 21 -8.63 0.52 -20.74
N LEU A 22 -9.05 -0.72 -20.66
CA LEU A 22 -8.76 -1.58 -19.51
C LEU A 22 -7.25 -1.81 -19.35
N PHE A 23 -6.54 -2.01 -20.45
CA PHE A 23 -5.09 -2.18 -20.43
C PHE A 23 -4.36 -0.93 -19.92
N LEU A 24 -4.83 0.26 -20.27
CA LEU A 24 -4.24 1.51 -19.83
C LEU A 24 -4.41 1.77 -18.32
N PHE A 25 -5.45 1.21 -17.70
CA PHE A 25 -5.67 1.35 -16.26
C PHE A 25 -4.87 0.34 -15.42
N LEU A 26 -4.43 -0.77 -15.98
CA LEU A 26 -3.66 -1.78 -15.27
C LEU A 26 -2.31 -1.27 -14.72
N PRO A 27 -1.51 -0.47 -15.45
CA PRO A 27 -0.23 0.01 -14.94
C PRO A 27 -0.32 0.91 -13.69
N SER A 28 -1.45 1.60 -13.47
CA SER A 28 -1.59 2.49 -12.30
C SER A 28 -1.63 1.73 -10.98
N LYS A 29 -1.98 0.45 -10.97
CA LYS A 29 -1.95 -0.40 -9.78
C LYS A 29 -0.54 -0.84 -9.40
N SER A 30 0.40 -0.89 -10.36
CA SER A 30 1.75 -1.38 -10.12
C SER A 30 2.58 -0.44 -9.25
N HIS A 31 2.31 0.87 -9.25
CA HIS A 31 3.01 1.83 -8.40
C HIS A 31 2.77 1.58 -6.91
N LEU A 32 1.54 1.26 -6.52
CA LEU A 32 1.21 0.95 -5.13
C LEU A 32 1.72 -0.43 -4.71
N ALA A 33 1.85 -1.39 -5.63
CA ALA A 33 2.32 -2.73 -5.34
C ALA A 33 3.79 -2.78 -4.89
N ASN A 34 4.59 -1.75 -5.21
CA ASN A 34 5.99 -1.66 -4.84
C ASN A 34 6.23 -0.84 -3.57
N ILE A 35 5.18 -0.35 -2.93
CA ILE A 35 5.31 0.37 -1.67
C ILE A 35 5.54 -0.63 -0.55
N ASP A 36 6.55 -0.36 0.24
CA ASP A 36 6.90 -1.13 1.43
C ASP A 36 7.30 -0.16 2.54
N PHE A 37 7.41 -0.65 3.75
CA PHE A 37 7.94 0.13 4.86
C PHE A 37 8.97 -0.69 5.64
N TYR A 38 9.86 0.03 6.32
CA TYR A 38 10.92 -0.55 7.12
C TYR A 38 10.78 -0.09 8.57
N VAL A 39 11.14 -0.97 9.49
CA VAL A 39 11.17 -0.66 10.91
C VAL A 39 12.62 -0.55 11.34
N TYR A 40 12.98 0.60 11.90
CA TYR A 40 14.33 0.87 12.42
C TYR A 40 14.26 1.11 13.91
N ASP A 41 15.26 0.60 14.62
CA ASP A 41 15.44 0.83 16.04
C ASP A 41 16.54 1.89 16.30
N THR A 42 16.59 2.43 17.50
CA THR A 42 17.55 3.46 17.87
C THR A 42 18.99 2.95 17.89
N ASN A 43 19.18 1.66 18.09
CA ASN A 43 20.51 1.02 18.17
C ASN A 43 20.98 0.44 16.84
N ASP A 44 20.13 0.47 15.83
CA ASP A 44 20.39 -0.06 14.47
C ASP A 44 20.90 -1.52 14.48
N ASN A 45 20.39 -2.32 15.40
CA ASN A 45 20.78 -3.72 15.56
C ASN A 45 19.68 -4.72 15.17
N PHE A 46 18.54 -4.23 14.75
CA PHE A 46 17.35 -5.02 14.37
C PHE A 46 16.78 -5.92 15.48
N HIS A 47 17.19 -5.70 16.72
CA HIS A 47 16.59 -6.30 17.92
C HIS A 47 15.70 -5.25 18.57
N TYR A 48 14.41 -5.46 18.49
CA TYR A 48 13.43 -4.51 19.02
C TYR A 48 13.12 -4.86 20.47
N GLU A 49 13.19 -3.86 21.35
CA GLU A 49 12.99 -4.03 22.77
C GLU A 49 11.76 -3.26 23.26
N VAL A 50 11.26 -3.69 24.42
CA VAL A 50 10.17 -2.97 25.10
C VAL A 50 10.64 -1.56 25.46
N ASN A 51 9.76 -0.58 25.27
CA ASN A 51 10.02 0.85 25.52
C ASN A 51 11.06 1.50 24.61
N GLU A 52 11.51 0.80 23.59
CA GLU A 52 12.40 1.37 22.58
C GLU A 52 11.59 2.13 21.53
N ARG A 53 12.11 3.29 21.12
CA ARG A 53 11.52 4.06 20.04
C ARG A 53 11.85 3.43 18.70
N LEU A 54 10.82 3.07 17.94
CA LEU A 54 10.96 2.54 16.60
C LEU A 54 10.53 3.59 15.57
N GLU A 55 11.24 3.64 14.45
CA GLU A 55 10.89 4.48 13.30
C GLU A 55 10.35 3.58 12.18
N LEU A 56 9.17 3.92 11.66
CA LEU A 56 8.56 3.24 10.53
C LEU A 56 8.67 4.16 9.32
N LEU A 57 9.43 3.74 8.33
CA LEU A 57 9.77 4.54 7.16
C LEU A 57 9.23 3.90 5.88
N VAL A 58 8.54 4.68 5.05
CA VAL A 58 8.05 4.22 3.76
C VAL A 58 9.16 4.34 2.72
N ASN A 59 9.32 3.33 1.87
CA ASN A 59 10.39 3.27 0.86
C ASN A 59 10.24 4.30 -0.26
N ASP A 60 9.01 4.68 -0.62
CA ASP A 60 8.74 5.60 -1.72
C ASP A 60 7.74 6.68 -1.27
N THR A 61 8.28 7.78 -0.78
CA THR A 61 7.46 8.90 -0.31
C THR A 61 6.72 9.63 -1.43
N ALA A 62 7.25 9.60 -2.65
CA ALA A 62 6.58 10.22 -3.79
C ALA A 62 5.31 9.47 -4.18
N ALA A 63 5.31 8.14 -4.08
CA ALA A 63 4.16 7.31 -4.41
C ALA A 63 2.98 7.49 -3.44
N ILE A 64 3.25 7.90 -2.20
CA ILE A 64 2.20 8.08 -1.17
C ILE A 64 1.80 9.55 -1.00
N LYS A 65 2.40 10.47 -1.75
CA LYS A 65 2.08 11.89 -1.65
C LYS A 65 0.60 12.15 -1.93
N GLY A 66 -0.04 12.86 -1.01
CA GLY A 66 -1.47 13.15 -1.12
C GLY A 66 -2.40 12.00 -0.77
N LYS A 67 -1.86 10.84 -0.35
CA LYS A 67 -2.64 9.68 0.04
C LYS A 67 -2.83 9.63 1.55
N GLN A 68 -3.95 9.05 1.98
CA GLN A 68 -4.22 8.83 3.39
C GLN A 68 -3.53 7.54 3.85
N LEU A 69 -2.70 7.63 4.88
CA LEU A 69 -2.04 6.49 5.48
C LEU A 69 -2.62 6.19 6.85
N ILE A 70 -2.91 4.92 7.09
CA ILE A 70 -3.37 4.43 8.39
C ILE A 70 -2.41 3.31 8.81
N TRP A 71 -1.77 3.50 9.96
CA TRP A 71 -0.86 2.51 10.54
C TRP A 71 -1.57 1.78 11.67
N GLU A 72 -1.79 0.50 11.50
CA GLU A 72 -2.30 -0.37 12.56
C GLU A 72 -1.12 -1.10 13.20
N MET A 73 -0.93 -0.92 14.50
CA MET A 73 0.28 -1.37 15.18
C MET A 73 0.19 -2.80 15.70
N GLY A 74 -0.94 -3.47 15.51
CA GLY A 74 -1.12 -4.88 15.91
C GLY A 74 -1.46 -5.08 17.39
N ASN A 75 -1.54 -4.01 18.16
CA ASN A 75 -1.89 -4.04 19.59
C ASN A 75 -3.17 -3.27 19.92
N GLY A 76 -3.94 -2.90 18.88
CA GLY A 76 -5.13 -2.07 19.00
C GLY A 76 -4.91 -0.60 18.71
N ASP A 77 -3.66 -0.14 18.68
CA ASP A 77 -3.36 1.25 18.35
C ASP A 77 -3.38 1.48 16.84
N THR A 78 -3.92 2.62 16.45
CA THR A 78 -4.01 3.06 15.06
C THR A 78 -3.50 4.50 14.96
N LEU A 79 -2.58 4.74 14.02
CA LEU A 79 -2.00 6.05 13.78
C LEU A 79 -2.41 6.53 12.39
N MET A 80 -2.97 7.73 12.32
CA MET A 80 -3.35 8.37 11.06
C MET A 80 -2.31 9.44 10.74
N ARG A 81 -1.35 9.11 9.92
CA ARG A 81 -0.25 9.99 9.52
C ARG A 81 -0.04 9.91 8.01
N ASN A 82 0.37 11.02 7.42
CA ASN A 82 0.63 11.09 5.97
C ASN A 82 2.07 10.77 5.61
N THR A 83 2.93 10.48 6.59
CA THR A 83 4.36 10.24 6.41
C THR A 83 4.81 9.17 7.38
N ASP A 84 6.13 9.04 7.53
CA ASP A 84 6.77 8.16 8.47
C ASP A 84 6.33 8.42 9.91
N VAL A 85 6.31 7.38 10.73
CA VAL A 85 5.86 7.47 12.12
C VAL A 85 6.88 6.88 13.07
N SER A 86 6.86 7.36 14.31
CA SER A 86 7.59 6.77 15.43
C SER A 86 6.62 6.08 16.37
N TYR A 87 7.02 4.95 16.90
CA TYR A 87 6.18 4.19 17.82
C TYR A 87 7.00 3.42 18.83
N THR A 88 6.41 3.19 20.01
CA THR A 88 7.05 2.46 21.12
C THR A 88 6.09 1.40 21.65
N TYR A 89 6.52 0.14 21.63
CA TYR A 89 5.76 -0.95 22.25
C TYR A 89 6.13 -1.08 23.72
N ARG A 90 5.13 -1.21 24.55
CA ARG A 90 5.32 -1.29 26.02
C ARG A 90 5.30 -2.70 26.56
N LYS A 91 4.91 -3.67 25.74
CA LYS A 91 4.85 -5.09 26.11
C LYS A 91 5.55 -5.93 25.06
N ALA A 92 6.26 -6.97 25.52
CA ALA A 92 6.85 -7.95 24.62
C ALA A 92 5.76 -8.75 23.92
N GLY A 93 6.04 -9.18 22.69
CA GLY A 93 5.12 -9.99 21.90
C GLY A 93 5.43 -9.92 20.41
N LYS A 94 4.59 -10.56 19.63
CA LYS A 94 4.62 -10.50 18.18
C LYS A 94 3.49 -9.58 17.72
N TYR A 95 3.83 -8.62 16.88
CA TYR A 95 2.89 -7.61 16.41
C TYR A 95 2.89 -7.58 14.89
N LEU A 96 1.69 -7.64 14.30
CA LEU A 96 1.52 -7.46 12.88
C LEU A 96 1.23 -5.99 12.61
N ILE A 97 2.18 -5.30 11.99
CA ILE A 97 2.01 -3.91 11.59
C ILE A 97 1.40 -3.89 10.20
N THR A 98 0.32 -3.14 10.03
CA THR A 98 -0.37 -2.98 8.75
C THR A 98 -0.37 -1.51 8.37
N LEU A 99 0.16 -1.20 7.19
CA LEU A 99 0.05 0.12 6.58
C LEU A 99 -1.05 0.06 5.53
N LYS A 100 -2.12 0.84 5.72
CA LYS A 100 -3.21 0.98 4.77
C LYS A 100 -3.09 2.29 4.01
N ILE A 101 -3.13 2.21 2.68
CA ILE A 101 -3.00 3.36 1.78
C ILE A 101 -4.34 3.59 1.11
N ASP A 102 -4.98 4.73 1.37
CA ASP A 102 -6.32 5.10 0.89
C ASP A 102 -7.39 4.04 1.15
N GLY A 103 -7.20 3.18 2.16
CA GLY A 103 -8.11 2.10 2.48
C GLY A 103 -8.19 0.97 1.44
N LYS A 104 -7.37 1.01 0.39
CA LYS A 104 -7.43 0.07 -0.73
C LYS A 104 -6.23 -0.86 -0.82
N HIS A 105 -5.06 -0.41 -0.38
CA HIS A 105 -3.82 -1.17 -0.47
C HIS A 105 -3.25 -1.35 0.93
N SER A 106 -2.81 -2.56 1.25
CA SER A 106 -2.26 -2.88 2.57
C SER A 106 -0.89 -3.50 2.43
N VAL A 107 0.05 -3.04 3.25
CA VAL A 107 1.39 -3.61 3.39
C VAL A 107 1.53 -4.11 4.83
N LEU A 108 2.02 -5.33 5.00
CA LEU A 108 2.09 -5.98 6.31
C LEU A 108 3.54 -6.32 6.67
N SER A 109 3.86 -6.20 7.94
CA SER A 109 5.14 -6.64 8.48
C SER A 109 4.95 -7.21 9.89
N LEU A 110 5.45 -8.41 10.13
CA LEU A 110 5.43 -9.02 11.47
C LEU A 110 6.73 -8.69 12.19
N ILE A 111 6.61 -8.11 13.37
CA ILE A 111 7.76 -7.80 14.22
C ILE A 111 7.67 -8.53 15.55
N HIS A 112 8.80 -8.75 16.16
CA HIS A 112 8.94 -9.40 17.46
C HIS A 112 9.63 -8.45 18.45
N ILE A 113 8.91 -8.11 19.49
CA ILE A 113 9.41 -7.23 20.57
C ILE A 113 9.81 -8.07 21.76
#